data_efff1519d430242b5f6bd4992d0f7c05
#
_entry.id   efff1519d430242b5f6bd4992d0f7c05
#
_cell.length_a   1.000
_cell.length_b   1.000
_cell.length_c   1.000
_cell.angle_alpha   90.00
_cell.angle_beta   90.00
_cell.angle_gamma   90.00
#
_symmetry.space_group_name_H-M   'P 1'
#
loop_
_entity.id
_entity.type
_entity.pdbx_description
1 polymer ?
#
loop_
_entity_poly.entity_id
_entity_poly.type
_entity_poly.pdbx_seq_one_letter_code
_entity_poly.pdbx_strand_id
1 'polypeptide(L)'
;MKKIKVAAVQISPVLYSKNRTIEKVVSKIRELGKRGVQFATFPESFVPYYPYFSFVQPPFLMGKEHQRLLEESVTVPSAVTDAIAEAAKEASMVVSIGVNEREGGTIYNTQLLFDSDGTLIQRRRKTTPTYSERMVWGQGDGSGLRAVNSSVGRIGQLACWEHYNPLARYALIADGEQIHSAMYPGSIFGPIFTEQTEANVRQHALESACFVVCASAWLDPDQQAQIMKDTGCPLGPISGGSFTAVVSPNGQVIDEPLKSGEGEVIVDIDFSQIDARKRLMDACGHYSRPELLSLLIDRTTTAHVHEGTALPSVATNREIQRPSYLDFEGNRTTMRDIRIRRFSVVSSNPFIEIVQRLTTSIGQPDMKLFHKEIAEATTVAELEDIVHNACGPSNFMEFIRFDLGEVVRKGQSLSEPNILRLVVGNPIIMKEMTKFVPDAASYAPVTILVDERADGVHLSYDSMASLIAPYGNQPALVVAKDLDTKIQGLLATVASGS
;
A
#
# COMPACT_ATOMS: atom_id res chain seq x y z
N MET A 1 17.35 -6.86 -31.47
CA MET A 1 16.44 -7.11 -30.35
C MET A 1 17.21 -7.81 -29.25
N LYS A 2 16.90 -7.54 -27.99
CA LYS A 2 17.67 -8.06 -26.84
C LYS A 2 17.37 -9.54 -26.63
N LYS A 3 18.41 -10.36 -26.60
CA LYS A 3 18.36 -11.78 -26.21
C LYS A 3 19.24 -11.99 -25.00
N ILE A 4 18.79 -12.79 -24.05
CA ILE A 4 19.59 -13.15 -22.88
C ILE A 4 19.40 -14.63 -22.54
N LYS A 5 20.38 -15.21 -21.88
CA LYS A 5 20.31 -16.57 -21.35
C LYS A 5 19.87 -16.50 -19.87
N VAL A 6 18.82 -17.23 -19.53
CA VAL A 6 18.26 -17.28 -18.17
C VAL A 6 18.33 -18.68 -17.60
N ALA A 7 18.37 -18.80 -16.27
CA ALA A 7 18.37 -20.06 -15.55
C ALA A 7 17.30 -20.07 -14.44
N ALA A 8 16.48 -21.10 -14.43
CA ALA A 8 15.65 -21.48 -13.28
C ALA A 8 16.39 -22.60 -12.53
N VAL A 9 16.68 -22.41 -11.25
CA VAL A 9 17.53 -23.31 -10.47
C VAL A 9 16.71 -24.15 -9.51
N GLN A 10 16.83 -25.49 -9.58
CA GLN A 10 16.28 -26.43 -8.60
C GLN A 10 17.41 -27.02 -7.77
N ILE A 11 17.44 -26.68 -6.48
CA ILE A 11 18.57 -27.00 -5.62
C ILE A 11 18.13 -27.23 -4.18
N SER A 12 18.80 -28.15 -3.46
CA SER A 12 18.63 -28.38 -2.03
C SER A 12 19.53 -27.45 -1.22
N PRO A 13 19.05 -26.87 -0.09
CA PRO A 13 19.95 -26.23 0.85
C PRO A 13 20.90 -27.26 1.51
N VAL A 14 21.92 -26.78 2.18
CA VAL A 14 22.63 -27.61 3.16
C VAL A 14 21.89 -27.43 4.48
N LEU A 15 21.05 -28.40 4.83
CA LEU A 15 20.09 -28.32 5.93
C LEU A 15 20.75 -27.84 7.22
N TYR A 16 20.14 -26.84 7.86
CA TYR A 16 20.56 -26.20 9.12
C TYR A 16 21.91 -25.47 9.07
N SER A 17 22.43 -25.13 7.89
CA SER A 17 23.69 -24.40 7.78
C SER A 17 23.61 -23.29 6.74
N LYS A 18 23.48 -22.06 7.21
CA LYS A 18 23.54 -20.85 6.39
C LYS A 18 24.82 -20.77 5.56
N ASN A 19 25.96 -20.92 6.21
CA ASN A 19 27.25 -20.75 5.56
C ASN A 19 27.49 -21.78 4.44
N ARG A 20 27.22 -23.05 4.71
CA ARG A 20 27.37 -24.11 3.69
C ARG A 20 26.35 -23.98 2.56
N THR A 21 25.14 -23.50 2.85
CA THR A 21 24.15 -23.20 1.81
C THR A 21 24.64 -22.06 0.92
N ILE A 22 25.22 -21.01 1.50
CA ILE A 22 25.79 -19.89 0.71
C ILE A 22 26.99 -20.33 -0.11
N GLU A 23 27.90 -21.15 0.41
CA GLU A 23 29.00 -21.72 -0.40
C GLU A 23 28.48 -22.46 -1.64
N LYS A 24 27.41 -23.25 -1.47
CA LYS A 24 26.75 -23.96 -2.56
C LYS A 24 26.12 -23.00 -3.57
N VAL A 25 25.44 -21.94 -3.11
CA VAL A 25 24.85 -20.89 -3.94
C VAL A 25 25.94 -20.17 -4.74
N VAL A 26 26.98 -19.69 -4.09
CA VAL A 26 28.10 -18.99 -4.73
C VAL A 26 28.75 -19.85 -5.82
N SER A 27 28.98 -21.14 -5.51
CA SER A 27 29.50 -22.09 -6.49
C SER A 27 28.59 -22.25 -7.70
N LYS A 28 27.26 -22.34 -7.47
CA LYS A 28 26.25 -22.45 -8.54
C LYS A 28 26.17 -21.16 -9.37
N ILE A 29 26.24 -19.99 -8.79
CA ILE A 29 26.26 -18.71 -9.50
C ILE A 29 27.48 -18.65 -10.44
N ARG A 30 28.67 -19.01 -9.94
CA ARG A 30 29.91 -19.05 -10.74
C ARG A 30 29.84 -20.07 -11.88
N GLU A 31 29.26 -21.25 -11.63
CA GLU A 31 29.02 -22.27 -12.66
C GLU A 31 28.12 -21.75 -13.79
N LEU A 32 26.97 -21.13 -13.41
CA LEU A 32 26.01 -20.57 -14.36
C LEU A 32 26.65 -19.43 -15.18
N GLY A 33 27.44 -18.56 -14.53
CA GLY A 33 28.18 -17.49 -15.22
C GLY A 33 29.14 -18.04 -16.29
N LYS A 34 29.87 -19.14 -16.02
CA LYS A 34 30.73 -19.81 -17.03
C LYS A 34 29.93 -20.34 -18.21
N ARG A 35 28.66 -20.63 -18.06
CA ARG A 35 27.73 -21.08 -19.12
C ARG A 35 27.06 -19.92 -19.85
N GLY A 36 27.39 -18.67 -19.49
CA GLY A 36 26.88 -17.46 -20.12
C GLY A 36 25.46 -17.07 -19.66
N VAL A 37 25.00 -17.57 -18.52
CA VAL A 37 23.72 -17.15 -17.93
C VAL A 37 23.81 -15.70 -17.44
N GLN A 38 22.82 -14.91 -17.79
CA GLN A 38 22.75 -13.47 -17.46
C GLN A 38 21.70 -13.14 -16.39
N PHE A 39 20.72 -14.05 -16.18
CA PHE A 39 19.73 -13.95 -15.10
C PHE A 39 19.46 -15.34 -14.51
N ALA A 40 19.47 -15.44 -13.20
CA ALA A 40 19.10 -16.68 -12.51
C ALA A 40 18.12 -16.44 -11.37
N THR A 41 17.11 -17.31 -11.27
CA THR A 41 16.20 -17.40 -10.12
C THR A 41 16.56 -18.61 -9.26
N PHE A 42 16.73 -18.39 -7.95
CA PHE A 42 16.92 -19.41 -6.92
C PHE A 42 15.64 -19.57 -6.10
N PRO A 43 15.46 -20.69 -5.37
CA PRO A 43 14.20 -20.98 -4.68
C PRO A 43 13.84 -20.03 -3.54
N GLU A 44 12.56 -20.12 -3.11
CA GLU A 44 11.98 -19.40 -1.97
C GLU A 44 12.62 -19.79 -0.66
N SER A 45 12.98 -18.79 0.16
CA SER A 45 13.54 -18.96 1.52
C SER A 45 14.59 -20.06 1.62
N PHE A 46 15.34 -20.22 0.52
CA PHE A 46 16.32 -21.27 0.35
C PHE A 46 17.48 -21.18 1.35
N VAL A 47 17.85 -19.95 1.74
CA VAL A 47 18.90 -19.73 2.73
C VAL A 47 18.27 -19.39 4.09
N PRO A 48 18.53 -20.15 5.13
CA PRO A 48 19.29 -21.41 5.17
C PRO A 48 18.49 -22.61 4.69
N TYR A 49 17.16 -22.62 4.86
CA TYR A 49 16.21 -23.65 4.44
C TYR A 49 14.77 -23.17 4.66
N TYR A 50 13.81 -23.79 3.95
CA TYR A 50 12.40 -23.49 4.16
C TYR A 50 11.87 -24.13 5.46
N PRO A 51 11.03 -23.48 6.28
CA PRO A 51 10.58 -23.94 7.59
C PRO A 51 9.52 -25.05 7.53
N TYR A 52 9.84 -26.22 6.99
CA TYR A 52 8.91 -27.36 6.87
C TYR A 52 8.29 -27.77 8.20
N PHE A 53 8.99 -27.56 9.33
CA PHE A 53 8.49 -27.86 10.67
C PHE A 53 7.17 -27.15 10.98
N SER A 54 6.93 -25.98 10.40
CA SER A 54 5.70 -25.21 10.65
C SER A 54 4.44 -25.89 10.14
N PHE A 55 4.56 -26.82 9.20
CA PHE A 55 3.44 -27.56 8.64
C PHE A 55 3.13 -28.87 9.38
N VAL A 56 4.05 -29.34 10.20
CA VAL A 56 3.95 -30.68 10.80
C VAL A 56 3.96 -30.66 12.33
N GLN A 57 4.60 -29.66 12.96
CA GLN A 57 4.62 -29.56 14.42
C GLN A 57 3.47 -28.71 14.95
N PRO A 58 2.87 -29.11 16.10
CA PRO A 58 2.01 -28.20 16.87
C PRO A 58 2.75 -26.92 17.27
N PRO A 59 2.09 -25.75 17.27
CA PRO A 59 2.75 -24.45 17.53
C PRO A 59 3.60 -24.41 18.80
N PHE A 60 3.17 -25.02 19.90
CA PHE A 60 3.90 -25.03 21.17
C PHE A 60 5.18 -25.89 21.14
N LEU A 61 5.35 -26.77 20.14
CA LEU A 61 6.51 -27.64 20.03
C LEU A 61 7.55 -27.11 19.04
N MET A 62 7.23 -26.08 18.26
CA MET A 62 8.12 -25.52 17.23
C MET A 62 9.31 -24.72 17.78
N GLY A 63 9.35 -24.40 19.07
CA GLY A 63 10.30 -23.45 19.66
C GLY A 63 11.77 -23.75 19.34
N LYS A 64 12.18 -25.00 19.39
CA LYS A 64 13.55 -25.43 19.11
C LYS A 64 13.90 -25.22 17.63
N GLU A 65 13.02 -25.62 16.73
CA GLU A 65 13.25 -25.51 15.29
C GLU A 65 13.19 -24.04 14.84
N HIS A 66 12.27 -23.26 15.41
CA HIS A 66 12.18 -21.83 15.17
C HIS A 66 13.44 -21.09 15.63
N GLN A 67 13.96 -21.41 16.82
CA GLN A 67 15.21 -20.80 17.30
C GLN A 67 16.39 -21.14 16.41
N ARG A 68 16.54 -22.40 15.98
CA ARG A 68 17.57 -22.83 15.03
C ARG A 68 17.46 -22.02 13.70
N LEU A 69 16.26 -21.84 13.19
CA LEU A 69 16.05 -21.04 11.98
C LEU A 69 16.42 -19.58 12.22
N LEU A 70 16.05 -18.98 13.35
CA LEU A 70 16.38 -17.59 13.69
C LEU A 70 17.90 -17.37 13.77
N GLU A 71 18.65 -18.30 14.36
CA GLU A 71 20.12 -18.25 14.48
C GLU A 71 20.80 -18.35 13.11
N GLU A 72 20.27 -19.18 12.24
CA GLU A 72 20.78 -19.40 10.88
C GLU A 72 20.19 -18.41 9.82
N SER A 73 19.27 -17.54 10.22
CA SER A 73 18.70 -16.54 9.31
C SER A 73 19.70 -15.45 8.92
N VAL A 74 19.44 -14.77 7.81
CA VAL A 74 20.34 -13.80 7.17
C VAL A 74 19.97 -12.39 7.61
N THR A 75 20.91 -11.64 8.16
CA THR A 75 20.77 -10.18 8.33
C THR A 75 21.11 -9.51 7.00
N VAL A 76 20.35 -8.49 6.61
CA VAL A 76 20.56 -7.74 5.38
C VAL A 76 20.82 -6.26 5.72
N PRO A 77 22.02 -5.70 5.40
CA PRO A 77 23.19 -6.34 4.79
C PRO A 77 24.02 -7.22 5.76
N SER A 78 24.85 -8.12 5.22
CA SER A 78 25.78 -8.95 5.99
C SER A 78 26.81 -9.61 5.06
N ALA A 79 27.82 -10.26 5.62
CA ALA A 79 28.81 -11.03 4.87
C ALA A 79 28.18 -12.09 3.94
N VAL A 80 26.99 -12.59 4.26
CA VAL A 80 26.23 -13.51 3.40
C VAL A 80 25.73 -12.80 2.14
N THR A 81 25.14 -11.62 2.28
CA THR A 81 24.69 -10.81 1.14
C THR A 81 25.86 -10.34 0.31
N ASP A 82 27.00 -10.00 0.93
CA ASP A 82 28.22 -9.59 0.25
C ASP A 82 28.80 -10.72 -0.60
N ALA A 83 28.79 -11.97 -0.07
CA ALA A 83 29.27 -13.13 -0.84
C ALA A 83 28.40 -13.41 -2.08
N ILE A 84 27.08 -13.23 -1.99
CA ILE A 84 26.17 -13.35 -3.16
C ILE A 84 26.43 -12.21 -4.15
N ALA A 85 26.56 -10.97 -3.66
CA ALA A 85 26.86 -9.79 -4.47
C ALA A 85 28.15 -9.94 -5.27
N GLU A 86 29.22 -10.42 -4.60
CA GLU A 86 30.50 -10.68 -5.24
C GLU A 86 30.40 -11.77 -6.33
N ALA A 87 29.72 -12.88 -6.02
CA ALA A 87 29.52 -13.95 -7.01
C ALA A 87 28.68 -13.48 -8.22
N ALA A 88 27.65 -12.68 -8.00
CA ALA A 88 26.83 -12.08 -9.05
C ALA A 88 27.67 -11.16 -9.96
N LYS A 89 28.52 -10.33 -9.35
CA LYS A 89 29.46 -9.45 -10.04
C LYS A 89 30.51 -10.24 -10.85
N GLU A 90 31.17 -11.24 -10.24
CA GLU A 90 32.13 -12.10 -10.91
C GLU A 90 31.51 -12.82 -12.11
N ALA A 91 30.25 -13.27 -11.98
CA ALA A 91 29.52 -13.94 -13.05
C ALA A 91 28.89 -12.96 -14.06
N SER A 92 28.93 -11.64 -13.80
CA SER A 92 28.20 -10.62 -14.57
C SER A 92 26.75 -10.99 -14.79
N MET A 93 26.08 -11.48 -13.72
CA MET A 93 24.75 -12.09 -13.76
C MET A 93 23.82 -11.44 -12.75
N VAL A 94 22.57 -11.13 -13.16
CA VAL A 94 21.49 -10.74 -12.25
C VAL A 94 21.01 -11.97 -11.49
N VAL A 95 20.97 -11.88 -10.16
CA VAL A 95 20.62 -13.01 -9.28
C VAL A 95 19.42 -12.65 -8.42
N SER A 96 18.36 -13.46 -8.52
CA SER A 96 17.18 -13.41 -7.66
C SER A 96 17.16 -14.62 -6.73
N ILE A 97 17.17 -14.42 -5.40
CA ILE A 97 17.30 -15.48 -4.40
C ILE A 97 16.42 -15.25 -3.18
N GLY A 98 15.81 -16.34 -2.67
CA GLY A 98 15.01 -16.35 -1.46
C GLY A 98 15.84 -16.62 -0.21
N VAL A 99 15.66 -15.80 0.85
CA VAL A 99 16.34 -15.96 2.13
C VAL A 99 15.33 -15.86 3.28
N ASN A 100 15.63 -16.53 4.40
CA ASN A 100 15.05 -16.18 5.69
C ASN A 100 15.83 -14.98 6.22
N GLU A 101 15.21 -13.81 6.20
CA GLU A 101 15.82 -12.58 6.69
C GLU A 101 15.51 -12.40 8.18
N ARG A 102 16.53 -12.10 8.97
CA ARG A 102 16.37 -11.73 10.38
C ARG A 102 16.47 -10.23 10.58
N GLU A 103 15.47 -9.66 11.23
CA GLU A 103 15.50 -8.30 11.74
C GLU A 103 15.07 -8.30 13.21
N GLY A 104 16.01 -8.02 14.11
CA GLY A 104 15.77 -8.15 15.55
C GLY A 104 15.39 -9.57 15.95
N GLY A 105 14.19 -9.73 16.50
CA GLY A 105 13.61 -11.03 16.89
C GLY A 105 12.67 -11.63 15.85
N THR A 106 12.49 -11.00 14.70
CA THR A 106 11.54 -11.43 13.67
C THR A 106 12.28 -12.01 12.46
N ILE A 107 11.72 -13.09 11.91
CA ILE A 107 12.16 -13.66 10.63
C ILE A 107 11.17 -13.25 9.54
N TYR A 108 11.67 -12.94 8.35
CA TYR A 108 10.86 -12.64 7.16
C TYR A 108 11.26 -13.55 6.00
N ASN A 109 10.29 -13.91 5.20
CA ASN A 109 10.52 -14.51 3.89
C ASN A 109 10.87 -13.41 2.91
N THR A 110 12.13 -13.34 2.50
CA THR A 110 12.65 -12.20 1.73
C THR A 110 13.25 -12.66 0.40
N GLN A 111 12.92 -11.95 -0.64
CA GLN A 111 13.53 -12.06 -1.96
C GLN A 111 14.56 -10.95 -2.12
N LEU A 112 15.78 -11.31 -2.45
CA LEU A 112 16.89 -10.41 -2.76
C LEU A 112 17.16 -10.44 -4.25
N LEU A 113 17.33 -9.27 -4.87
CA LEU A 113 17.70 -9.12 -6.27
C LEU A 113 19.00 -8.35 -6.37
N PHE A 114 20.04 -9.02 -6.85
CA PHE A 114 21.35 -8.44 -7.12
C PHE A 114 21.49 -8.17 -8.61
N ASP A 115 21.97 -6.99 -9.00
CA ASP A 115 22.31 -6.71 -10.39
C ASP A 115 23.67 -7.34 -10.75
N SER A 116 24.00 -7.35 -12.03
CA SER A 116 25.22 -7.94 -12.59
C SER A 116 26.52 -7.26 -12.14
N ASP A 117 26.45 -6.10 -11.51
CA ASP A 117 27.58 -5.42 -10.85
C ASP A 117 27.71 -5.75 -9.36
N GLY A 118 26.80 -6.60 -8.82
CA GLY A 118 26.71 -6.97 -7.42
C GLY A 118 25.86 -6.05 -6.57
N THR A 119 25.27 -4.98 -7.13
CA THR A 119 24.40 -4.08 -6.38
C THR A 119 23.11 -4.79 -5.96
N LEU A 120 22.74 -4.73 -4.68
CA LEU A 120 21.43 -5.17 -4.20
C LEU A 120 20.38 -4.12 -4.61
N ILE A 121 19.65 -4.39 -5.70
CA ILE A 121 18.67 -3.45 -6.27
C ILE A 121 17.25 -3.61 -5.72
N GLN A 122 16.96 -4.76 -5.10
CA GLN A 122 15.68 -4.95 -4.39
C GLN A 122 15.83 -5.92 -3.21
N ARG A 123 15.28 -5.52 -2.07
CA ARG A 123 14.98 -6.34 -0.89
C ARG A 123 13.47 -6.33 -0.72
N ARG A 124 12.83 -7.46 -0.93
CA ARG A 124 11.37 -7.60 -0.91
C ARG A 124 10.96 -8.67 0.10
N ARG A 125 10.18 -8.30 1.10
CA ARG A 125 9.56 -9.24 2.05
C ARG A 125 8.23 -9.74 1.49
N LYS A 126 7.96 -11.04 1.59
CA LYS A 126 6.66 -11.64 1.25
C LYS A 126 5.54 -10.91 2.00
N THR A 127 4.55 -10.42 1.29
CA THR A 127 3.50 -9.56 1.88
C THR A 127 2.65 -10.32 2.89
N THR A 128 2.31 -11.58 2.58
CA THR A 128 1.51 -12.42 3.45
C THR A 128 2.05 -13.84 3.47
N PRO A 129 2.64 -14.29 4.58
CA PRO A 129 3.02 -15.69 4.76
C PRO A 129 1.80 -16.61 4.66
N THR A 130 2.01 -17.78 4.06
CA THR A 130 0.94 -18.73 3.74
C THR A 130 0.63 -19.63 4.94
N TYR A 131 -0.65 -19.73 5.34
CA TYR A 131 -1.15 -20.67 6.32
C TYR A 131 -0.25 -20.78 7.57
N SER A 132 0.42 -21.91 7.83
CA SER A 132 1.29 -22.12 8.99
C SER A 132 2.61 -21.35 8.94
N GLU A 133 3.04 -20.85 7.80
CA GLU A 133 4.19 -19.94 7.69
C GLU A 133 4.03 -18.70 8.59
N ARG A 134 2.78 -18.28 8.88
CA ARG A 134 2.45 -17.15 9.78
C ARG A 134 2.92 -17.35 11.21
N MET A 135 3.23 -18.58 11.61
CA MET A 135 3.81 -18.90 12.91
C MET A 135 5.33 -18.67 12.95
N VAL A 136 5.95 -18.45 11.79
CA VAL A 136 7.41 -18.30 11.62
C VAL A 136 7.78 -16.92 11.12
N TRP A 137 7.07 -16.42 10.11
CA TRP A 137 7.44 -15.20 9.41
C TRP A 137 6.52 -14.02 9.70
N GLY A 138 7.13 -12.84 9.85
CA GLY A 138 6.44 -11.56 9.82
C GLY A 138 5.92 -11.22 8.42
N GLN A 139 4.95 -10.32 8.35
CA GLN A 139 4.41 -9.80 7.09
C GLN A 139 5.32 -8.73 6.50
N GLY A 140 5.48 -8.74 5.19
CA GLY A 140 6.08 -7.65 4.44
C GLY A 140 5.10 -6.51 4.19
N ASP A 141 5.64 -5.35 3.84
CA ASP A 141 4.86 -4.19 3.38
C ASP A 141 4.77 -4.13 1.84
N GLY A 142 4.11 -3.11 1.33
CA GLY A 142 3.96 -2.91 -0.11
C GLY A 142 5.18 -2.29 -0.80
N SER A 143 6.23 -1.89 -0.07
CA SER A 143 7.39 -1.18 -0.65
C SER A 143 8.12 -2.00 -1.71
N GLY A 144 8.21 -3.32 -1.49
CA GLY A 144 8.82 -4.26 -2.41
C GLY A 144 7.91 -4.77 -3.54
N LEU A 145 6.61 -4.47 -3.52
CA LEU A 145 5.67 -4.93 -4.55
C LEU A 145 5.73 -4.02 -5.78
N ARG A 146 6.87 -4.08 -6.46
CA ARG A 146 7.17 -3.31 -7.69
C ARG A 146 8.16 -4.05 -8.58
N ALA A 147 8.05 -3.85 -9.90
CA ALA A 147 9.08 -4.26 -10.82
C ALA A 147 10.21 -3.23 -10.85
N VAL A 148 11.46 -3.68 -10.82
CA VAL A 148 12.66 -2.83 -10.80
C VAL A 148 13.50 -3.00 -12.04
N ASN A 149 14.21 -1.95 -12.45
CA ASN A 149 15.13 -2.02 -13.57
C ASN A 149 16.43 -2.75 -13.15
N SER A 150 16.93 -3.59 -14.03
CA SER A 150 18.22 -4.27 -13.93
C SER A 150 18.98 -4.17 -15.24
N SER A 151 20.24 -4.63 -15.25
CA SER A 151 21.07 -4.70 -16.47
C SER A 151 20.47 -5.59 -17.56
N VAL A 152 19.63 -6.57 -17.21
CA VAL A 152 19.02 -7.50 -18.17
C VAL A 152 17.57 -7.14 -18.56
N GLY A 153 16.92 -6.25 -17.84
CA GLY A 153 15.54 -5.83 -18.09
C GLY A 153 14.80 -5.52 -16.82
N ARG A 154 13.49 -5.36 -16.91
CA ARG A 154 12.65 -5.03 -15.76
C ARG A 154 12.15 -6.30 -15.09
N ILE A 155 12.50 -6.47 -13.80
CA ILE A 155 12.27 -7.71 -13.04
C ILE A 155 11.15 -7.48 -12.02
N GLY A 156 10.12 -8.36 -12.04
CA GLY A 156 9.14 -8.55 -10.98
C GLY A 156 9.44 -9.80 -10.17
N GLN A 157 9.04 -9.84 -8.92
CA GLN A 157 9.26 -10.98 -8.02
C GLN A 157 8.04 -11.27 -7.17
N LEU A 158 7.65 -12.56 -7.07
CA LEU A 158 6.67 -13.05 -6.09
C LEU A 158 7.13 -14.41 -5.54
N ALA A 159 6.70 -14.72 -4.31
CA ALA A 159 7.00 -15.97 -3.63
C ALA A 159 5.74 -16.83 -3.47
N CYS A 160 5.78 -18.05 -4.03
CA CYS A 160 4.81 -19.13 -3.82
C CYS A 160 3.35 -18.68 -4.04
N TRP A 161 2.51 -18.87 -3.04
CA TRP A 161 1.08 -18.55 -3.12
C TRP A 161 0.74 -17.05 -3.12
N GLU A 162 1.71 -16.15 -3.08
CA GLU A 162 1.45 -14.75 -3.46
C GLU A 162 0.93 -14.65 -4.90
N HIS A 163 1.27 -15.62 -5.76
CA HIS A 163 0.73 -15.71 -7.12
C HIS A 163 -0.79 -15.95 -7.17
N TYR A 164 -1.43 -16.41 -6.07
CA TYR A 164 -2.89 -16.46 -5.98
C TYR A 164 -3.55 -15.10 -5.84
N ASN A 165 -2.80 -14.06 -5.41
CA ASN A 165 -3.33 -12.73 -5.28
C ASN A 165 -3.29 -11.99 -6.64
N PRO A 166 -4.43 -11.83 -7.34
CA PRO A 166 -4.44 -11.18 -8.65
C PRO A 166 -4.01 -9.70 -8.57
N LEU A 167 -4.22 -9.02 -7.44
CA LEU A 167 -3.83 -7.63 -7.26
C LEU A 167 -2.30 -7.50 -7.11
N ALA A 168 -1.64 -8.45 -6.45
CA ALA A 168 -0.19 -8.49 -6.36
C ALA A 168 0.45 -8.72 -7.74
N ARG A 169 -0.10 -9.64 -8.53
CA ARG A 169 0.33 -9.85 -9.92
C ARG A 169 0.10 -8.58 -10.77
N TYR A 170 -1.11 -8.00 -10.68
CA TYR A 170 -1.44 -6.80 -11.44
C TYR A 170 -0.53 -5.62 -11.12
N ALA A 171 -0.08 -5.46 -9.87
CA ALA A 171 0.87 -4.42 -9.48
C ALA A 171 2.19 -4.50 -10.28
N LEU A 172 2.71 -5.72 -10.50
CA LEU A 172 3.94 -5.95 -11.27
C LEU A 172 3.71 -5.79 -12.77
N ILE A 173 2.55 -6.26 -13.26
CA ILE A 173 2.12 -6.09 -14.67
C ILE A 173 2.02 -4.60 -15.01
N ALA A 174 1.40 -3.82 -14.14
CA ALA A 174 1.23 -2.37 -14.32
C ALA A 174 2.57 -1.61 -14.27
N ASP A 175 3.55 -2.14 -13.53
CA ASP A 175 4.91 -1.62 -13.54
C ASP A 175 5.70 -2.03 -14.79
N GLY A 176 5.15 -2.87 -15.66
CA GLY A 176 5.76 -3.27 -16.92
C GLY A 176 6.91 -4.24 -16.76
N GLU A 177 6.79 -5.25 -15.91
CA GLU A 177 7.79 -6.32 -15.82
C GLU A 177 7.99 -7.03 -17.15
N GLN A 178 9.23 -7.43 -17.41
CA GLN A 178 9.63 -8.17 -18.62
C GLN A 178 10.06 -9.61 -18.29
N ILE A 179 10.61 -9.77 -17.09
CA ILE A 179 10.98 -11.07 -16.52
C ILE A 179 10.35 -11.12 -15.13
N HIS A 180 9.65 -12.21 -14.85
CA HIS A 180 9.11 -12.49 -13.53
C HIS A 180 9.90 -13.60 -12.85
N SER A 181 10.46 -13.32 -11.68
CA SER A 181 11.12 -14.31 -10.83
C SER A 181 10.09 -14.92 -9.88
N ALA A 182 9.70 -16.16 -10.18
CA ALA A 182 8.77 -16.93 -9.37
C ALA A 182 9.57 -17.92 -8.50
N MET A 183 9.41 -17.81 -7.18
CA MET A 183 10.14 -18.66 -6.24
C MET A 183 9.15 -19.55 -5.46
N TYR A 184 9.50 -20.83 -5.33
CA TYR A 184 8.70 -21.80 -4.60
C TYR A 184 9.58 -22.64 -3.66
N PRO A 185 9.04 -23.15 -2.54
CA PRO A 185 9.71 -24.19 -1.74
C PRO A 185 9.63 -25.53 -2.48
N GLY A 186 10.34 -26.52 -2.00
CA GLY A 186 10.10 -27.92 -2.41
C GLY A 186 8.67 -28.33 -2.05
N SER A 187 8.09 -29.26 -2.82
CA SER A 187 6.70 -29.67 -2.64
C SER A 187 6.40 -30.10 -1.21
N ILE A 188 5.37 -29.48 -0.63
CA ILE A 188 4.85 -29.79 0.71
C ILE A 188 3.47 -30.47 0.67
N PHE A 189 2.84 -30.50 -0.51
CA PHE A 189 1.51 -31.06 -0.72
C PHE A 189 1.46 -32.10 -1.84
N GLY A 190 2.60 -32.70 -2.19
CA GLY A 190 2.69 -33.71 -3.23
C GLY A 190 2.43 -33.17 -4.65
N PRO A 191 1.98 -34.03 -5.57
CA PRO A 191 1.83 -33.68 -7.00
C PRO A 191 0.92 -32.50 -7.28
N ILE A 192 -0.14 -32.30 -6.48
CA ILE A 192 -1.07 -31.19 -6.65
C ILE A 192 -0.37 -29.83 -6.54
N PHE A 193 0.66 -29.72 -5.71
CA PHE A 193 1.43 -28.47 -5.58
C PHE A 193 2.21 -28.16 -6.86
N THR A 194 2.73 -29.19 -7.52
CA THR A 194 3.41 -29.05 -8.81
C THR A 194 2.45 -28.52 -9.89
N GLU A 195 1.23 -29.10 -9.96
CA GLU A 195 0.21 -28.67 -10.92
C GLU A 195 -0.26 -27.24 -10.65
N GLN A 196 -0.45 -26.87 -9.38
CA GLN A 196 -0.82 -25.52 -8.97
C GLN A 196 0.28 -24.51 -9.29
N THR A 197 1.55 -24.86 -9.07
CA THR A 197 2.68 -24.00 -9.43
C THR A 197 2.73 -23.76 -10.93
N GLU A 198 2.61 -24.82 -11.74
CA GLU A 198 2.55 -24.71 -13.20
C GLU A 198 1.41 -23.79 -13.65
N ALA A 199 0.19 -24.00 -13.13
CA ALA A 199 -0.97 -23.18 -13.45
C ALA A 199 -0.74 -21.70 -13.14
N ASN A 200 -0.21 -21.37 -11.95
CA ASN A 200 0.05 -20.01 -11.51
C ASN A 200 1.07 -19.29 -12.39
N VAL A 201 2.20 -19.92 -12.70
CA VAL A 201 3.28 -19.26 -13.47
C VAL A 201 2.91 -19.12 -14.93
N ARG A 202 2.16 -20.05 -15.50
CA ARG A 202 1.63 -19.94 -16.87
C ARG A 202 0.58 -18.84 -16.97
N GLN A 203 -0.32 -18.75 -15.99
CA GLN A 203 -1.32 -17.68 -15.92
C GLN A 203 -0.66 -16.32 -15.77
N HIS A 204 0.36 -16.19 -14.92
CA HIS A 204 1.09 -14.95 -14.76
C HIS A 204 1.75 -14.50 -16.07
N ALA A 205 2.41 -15.42 -16.78
CA ALA A 205 3.02 -15.15 -18.07
C ALA A 205 2.00 -14.67 -19.12
N LEU A 206 0.80 -15.26 -19.15
CA LEU A 206 -0.29 -14.89 -20.06
C LEU A 206 -0.85 -13.49 -19.75
N GLU A 207 -1.05 -13.17 -18.46
CA GLU A 207 -1.62 -11.87 -18.03
C GLU A 207 -0.63 -10.72 -18.23
N SER A 208 0.64 -10.95 -17.92
CA SER A 208 1.70 -9.93 -17.95
C SER A 208 2.36 -9.78 -19.34
N ALA A 209 2.23 -10.79 -20.18
CA ALA A 209 3.02 -10.94 -21.41
C ALA A 209 4.54 -10.89 -21.15
N CYS A 210 5.01 -11.42 -20.02
CA CYS A 210 6.42 -11.49 -19.65
C CYS A 210 6.95 -12.92 -19.69
N PHE A 211 8.27 -13.08 -19.60
CA PHE A 211 8.88 -14.38 -19.31
C PHE A 211 8.82 -14.64 -17.81
N VAL A 212 8.45 -15.88 -17.42
CA VAL A 212 8.51 -16.31 -16.03
C VAL A 212 9.64 -17.31 -15.85
N VAL A 213 10.57 -17.01 -14.93
CA VAL A 213 11.66 -17.89 -14.53
C VAL A 213 11.30 -18.44 -13.14
N CYS A 214 10.80 -19.67 -13.12
CA CYS A 214 10.27 -20.32 -11.92
C CYS A 214 11.29 -21.29 -11.33
N ALA A 215 11.71 -21.06 -10.09
CA ALA A 215 12.61 -21.90 -9.33
C ALA A 215 11.92 -22.53 -8.13
N SER A 216 12.03 -23.83 -7.96
CA SER A 216 11.58 -24.55 -6.77
C SER A 216 12.77 -25.17 -6.01
N ALA A 217 12.69 -25.23 -4.69
CA ALA A 217 13.66 -26.01 -3.94
C ALA A 217 13.44 -27.51 -4.16
N TRP A 218 14.51 -28.27 -4.00
CA TRP A 218 14.44 -29.71 -3.89
C TRP A 218 14.65 -30.13 -2.44
N LEU A 219 13.74 -30.92 -1.91
CA LEU A 219 13.88 -31.52 -0.60
C LEU A 219 14.21 -33.01 -0.80
N ASP A 220 15.50 -33.34 -0.70
CA ASP A 220 15.93 -34.72 -0.92
C ASP A 220 15.47 -35.67 0.19
N PRO A 221 15.44 -37.00 -0.07
CA PRO A 221 14.95 -37.99 0.88
C PRO A 221 15.71 -37.98 2.24
N ASP A 222 17.02 -37.74 2.23
CA ASP A 222 17.84 -37.72 3.46
C ASP A 222 17.47 -36.49 4.30
N GLN A 223 17.25 -35.34 3.68
CA GLN A 223 16.76 -34.15 4.35
C GLN A 223 15.36 -34.33 4.91
N GLN A 224 14.47 -34.99 4.16
CA GLN A 224 13.13 -35.34 4.65
C GLN A 224 13.23 -36.23 5.89
N ALA A 225 14.05 -37.28 5.86
CA ALA A 225 14.28 -38.17 7.01
C ALA A 225 14.86 -37.41 8.21
N GLN A 226 15.79 -36.48 7.98
CA GLN A 226 16.37 -35.68 9.05
C GLN A 226 15.33 -34.72 9.68
N ILE A 227 14.50 -34.07 8.89
CA ILE A 227 13.42 -33.19 9.38
C ILE A 227 12.40 -34.01 10.19
N MET A 228 11.97 -35.17 9.71
CA MET A 228 11.05 -36.06 10.44
C MET A 228 11.63 -36.50 11.78
N LYS A 229 12.94 -36.84 11.80
CA LYS A 229 13.63 -37.20 13.03
C LYS A 229 13.67 -36.02 14.03
N ASP A 230 14.02 -34.83 13.58
CA ASP A 230 14.17 -33.65 14.43
C ASP A 230 12.83 -33.13 14.97
N THR A 231 11.80 -33.15 14.15
CA THR A 231 10.45 -32.70 14.51
C THR A 231 9.64 -33.74 15.28
N GLY A 232 10.02 -35.02 15.17
CA GLY A 232 9.22 -36.13 15.68
C GLY A 232 7.90 -36.34 14.93
N CYS A 233 7.71 -35.68 13.79
CA CYS A 233 6.47 -35.70 13.03
C CYS A 233 6.70 -36.17 11.59
N PRO A 234 5.79 -36.98 11.02
CA PRO A 234 5.87 -37.34 9.61
C PRO A 234 5.61 -36.09 8.74
N LEU A 235 6.37 -35.95 7.68
CA LEU A 235 6.17 -34.85 6.71
C LEU A 235 4.91 -35.05 5.82
N GLY A 236 4.15 -36.12 6.05
CA GLY A 236 2.94 -36.43 5.25
C GLY A 236 3.28 -36.79 3.80
N PRO A 237 2.40 -36.49 2.84
CA PRO A 237 2.64 -36.76 1.41
C PRO A 237 3.61 -35.75 0.77
N ILE A 238 4.53 -35.17 1.52
CA ILE A 238 5.60 -34.33 0.97
C ILE A 238 6.54 -35.25 0.18
N SER A 239 6.19 -35.51 -1.04
CA SER A 239 6.99 -36.27 -1.96
C SER A 239 7.68 -35.28 -2.89
N GLY A 240 8.73 -34.64 -2.46
CA GLY A 240 9.73 -33.93 -3.28
C GLY A 240 9.32 -33.40 -4.67
N GLY A 241 8.04 -33.23 -4.97
CA GLY A 241 7.55 -32.72 -6.22
C GLY A 241 7.86 -31.22 -6.34
N SER A 242 8.42 -30.79 -7.44
CA SER A 242 8.77 -29.41 -7.73
C SER A 242 8.33 -29.08 -9.16
N PHE A 243 8.31 -27.81 -9.48
CA PHE A 243 8.12 -27.33 -10.83
C PHE A 243 9.11 -26.18 -11.07
N THR A 244 10.24 -26.52 -11.71
CA THR A 244 11.25 -25.55 -12.11
C THR A 244 11.25 -25.44 -13.62
N ALA A 245 10.98 -24.25 -14.14
CA ALA A 245 10.74 -24.05 -15.56
C ALA A 245 10.96 -22.59 -15.98
N VAL A 246 11.09 -22.38 -17.28
CA VAL A 246 10.94 -21.06 -17.90
C VAL A 246 9.68 -21.06 -18.76
N VAL A 247 8.84 -20.03 -18.61
CA VAL A 247 7.58 -19.88 -19.33
C VAL A 247 7.66 -18.65 -20.23
N SER A 248 7.23 -18.81 -21.48
CA SER A 248 7.19 -17.73 -22.48
C SER A 248 6.02 -16.76 -22.24
N PRO A 249 6.01 -15.57 -22.86
CA PRO A 249 4.90 -14.63 -22.81
C PRO A 249 3.57 -15.18 -23.32
N ASN A 250 3.59 -16.29 -24.06
CA ASN A 250 2.40 -17.02 -24.51
C ASN A 250 1.92 -18.12 -23.55
N GLY A 251 2.47 -18.18 -22.32
CA GLY A 251 2.12 -19.17 -21.31
C GLY A 251 2.62 -20.59 -21.63
N GLN A 252 3.54 -20.73 -22.57
CA GLN A 252 4.13 -22.01 -22.94
C GLN A 252 5.41 -22.27 -22.13
N VAL A 253 5.51 -23.45 -21.54
CA VAL A 253 6.76 -23.92 -20.92
C VAL A 253 7.81 -24.08 -22.02
N ILE A 254 8.97 -23.44 -21.82
CA ILE A 254 10.11 -23.53 -22.73
C ILE A 254 11.05 -24.59 -22.16
N ASP A 255 11.38 -25.59 -22.98
CA ASP A 255 12.17 -26.76 -22.60
C ASP A 255 11.50 -27.67 -21.57
N GLU A 256 12.14 -28.79 -21.20
CA GLU A 256 11.60 -29.78 -20.26
C GLU A 256 11.65 -29.22 -18.82
N PRO A 257 10.50 -29.16 -18.10
CA PRO A 257 10.50 -28.70 -16.72
C PRO A 257 11.15 -29.71 -15.77
N LEU A 258 11.94 -29.23 -14.82
CA LEU A 258 12.55 -30.07 -13.81
C LEU A 258 11.56 -30.27 -12.65
N LYS A 259 11.18 -31.53 -12.39
CA LYS A 259 10.18 -31.90 -11.38
C LYS A 259 10.75 -32.72 -10.21
N SER A 260 12.00 -33.13 -10.30
CA SER A 260 12.68 -33.90 -9.25
C SER A 260 14.20 -33.77 -9.36
N GLY A 261 14.90 -33.99 -8.25
CA GLY A 261 16.37 -33.90 -8.18
C GLY A 261 16.88 -32.47 -8.19
N GLU A 262 18.19 -32.31 -8.15
CA GLU A 262 18.86 -31.03 -8.35
C GLU A 262 19.22 -30.81 -9.81
N GLY A 263 19.17 -29.57 -10.26
CA GLY A 263 19.52 -29.18 -11.62
C GLY A 263 19.07 -27.76 -11.94
N GLU A 264 19.08 -27.43 -13.20
CA GLU A 264 18.61 -26.15 -13.71
C GLU A 264 18.01 -26.27 -15.10
N VAL A 265 17.03 -25.40 -15.41
CA VAL A 265 16.51 -25.19 -16.76
C VAL A 265 17.14 -23.92 -17.30
N ILE A 266 17.94 -24.03 -18.37
CA ILE A 266 18.64 -22.91 -18.99
C ILE A 266 18.15 -22.74 -20.42
N VAL A 267 17.64 -21.52 -20.72
CA VAL A 267 17.13 -21.19 -22.05
C VAL A 267 17.55 -19.78 -22.49
N ASP A 268 17.63 -19.59 -23.81
CA ASP A 268 17.74 -18.26 -24.40
C ASP A 268 16.33 -17.67 -24.59
N ILE A 269 16.11 -16.46 -24.07
CA ILE A 269 14.85 -15.72 -24.24
C ILE A 269 15.05 -14.52 -25.15
N ASP A 270 14.03 -14.22 -25.97
CA ASP A 270 14.03 -13.11 -26.93
C ASP A 270 12.89 -12.14 -26.56
N PHE A 271 13.25 -10.92 -26.14
CA PHE A 271 12.30 -9.88 -25.70
C PHE A 271 11.31 -9.45 -26.79
N SER A 272 11.60 -9.72 -28.07
CA SER A 272 10.62 -9.48 -29.14
C SER A 272 9.32 -10.28 -28.98
N GLN A 273 9.35 -11.39 -28.24
CA GLN A 273 8.14 -12.16 -27.93
C GLN A 273 7.20 -11.41 -26.99
N ILE A 274 7.74 -10.56 -26.10
CA ILE A 274 6.95 -9.66 -25.24
C ILE A 274 6.17 -8.68 -26.11
N ASP A 275 6.84 -7.98 -27.02
CA ASP A 275 6.23 -7.01 -27.90
C ASP A 275 5.16 -7.65 -28.81
N ALA A 276 5.50 -8.82 -29.37
CA ALA A 276 4.57 -9.59 -30.21
C ALA A 276 3.32 -10.00 -29.44
N ARG A 277 3.45 -10.44 -28.19
CA ARG A 277 2.32 -10.81 -27.34
C ARG A 277 1.50 -9.61 -26.91
N LYS A 278 2.16 -8.53 -26.45
CA LYS A 278 1.49 -7.29 -26.04
C LYS A 278 0.75 -6.61 -27.18
N ARG A 279 1.19 -6.72 -28.40
CA ARG A 279 0.45 -6.24 -29.58
C ARG A 279 -0.94 -6.87 -29.69
N LEU A 280 -1.11 -8.11 -29.28
CA LEU A 280 -2.40 -8.83 -29.31
C LEU A 280 -3.22 -8.57 -28.05
N MET A 281 -2.56 -8.54 -26.90
CA MET A 281 -3.21 -8.41 -25.59
C MET A 281 -2.23 -7.78 -24.60
N ASP A 282 -2.45 -6.53 -24.24
CA ASP A 282 -1.72 -5.81 -23.18
C ASP A 282 -2.70 -5.43 -22.06
N ALA A 283 -2.63 -6.16 -20.96
CA ALA A 283 -3.55 -6.02 -19.82
C ALA A 283 -3.50 -4.62 -19.17
N CYS A 284 -2.37 -3.92 -19.27
CA CYS A 284 -2.19 -2.54 -18.76
C CYS A 284 -2.11 -1.50 -19.86
N GLY A 285 -2.28 -1.90 -21.12
CA GLY A 285 -2.34 -1.06 -22.31
C GLY A 285 -3.76 -0.99 -22.89
N HIS A 286 -3.90 -1.43 -24.15
CA HIS A 286 -5.15 -1.31 -24.89
C HIS A 286 -6.31 -2.20 -24.39
N TYR A 287 -6.07 -3.16 -23.47
CA TYR A 287 -7.13 -3.92 -22.79
C TYR A 287 -7.48 -3.33 -21.41
N SER A 288 -6.74 -2.34 -20.92
CA SER A 288 -7.08 -1.74 -19.63
C SER A 288 -8.20 -0.72 -19.74
N ARG A 289 -9.01 -0.67 -18.69
CA ARG A 289 -10.10 0.30 -18.53
C ARG A 289 -9.90 1.00 -17.17
N PRO A 290 -8.84 1.84 -17.03
CA PRO A 290 -8.48 2.44 -15.73
C PRO A 290 -9.56 3.36 -15.17
N GLU A 291 -10.48 3.83 -16.00
CA GLU A 291 -11.67 4.58 -15.60
C GLU A 291 -12.73 3.70 -14.91
N LEU A 292 -12.68 2.37 -15.10
CA LEU A 292 -13.58 1.39 -14.47
C LEU A 292 -12.88 0.59 -13.37
N LEU A 293 -11.64 0.16 -13.63
CA LEU A 293 -10.88 -0.74 -12.77
C LEU A 293 -9.46 -0.19 -12.62
N SER A 294 -9.09 0.21 -11.41
CA SER A 294 -7.74 0.65 -11.08
C SER A 294 -7.30 0.06 -9.74
N LEU A 295 -6.00 -0.24 -9.63
CA LEU A 295 -5.39 -0.71 -8.39
C LEU A 295 -4.87 0.47 -7.58
N LEU A 296 -5.36 0.60 -6.34
CA LEU A 296 -4.74 1.45 -5.32
C LEU A 296 -3.78 0.60 -4.49
N ILE A 297 -2.51 0.99 -4.43
CA ILE A 297 -1.49 0.29 -3.67
C ILE A 297 -0.70 1.27 -2.81
N ASP A 298 -0.52 0.93 -1.53
CA ASP A 298 0.41 1.63 -0.64
C ASP A 298 1.79 0.97 -0.75
N ARG A 299 2.77 1.71 -1.24
CA ARG A 299 4.16 1.29 -1.39
C ARG A 299 5.10 1.99 -0.42
N THR A 300 4.56 2.53 0.66
CA THR A 300 5.38 3.10 1.73
C THR A 300 6.02 2.00 2.57
N THR A 301 7.24 2.25 3.04
CA THR A 301 7.89 1.36 4.00
C THR A 301 7.23 1.50 5.36
N THR A 302 6.86 0.38 5.98
CA THR A 302 6.31 0.37 7.33
C THR A 302 7.42 0.68 8.34
N ALA A 303 7.26 1.73 9.14
CA ALA A 303 8.14 2.06 10.25
C ALA A 303 7.40 1.86 11.58
N HIS A 304 8.10 1.29 12.58
CA HIS A 304 7.53 1.10 13.92
C HIS A 304 7.45 2.41 14.71
N VAL A 305 8.32 3.38 14.39
CA VAL A 305 8.36 4.67 15.03
C VAL A 305 8.40 5.75 13.94
N HIS A 306 7.52 6.72 14.07
CA HIS A 306 7.53 7.93 13.28
C HIS A 306 7.88 9.09 14.20
N GLU A 307 9.04 9.71 13.97
CA GLU A 307 9.43 10.92 14.69
C GLU A 307 8.72 12.12 14.08
N GLY A 308 7.89 12.80 14.86
CA GLY A 308 7.13 13.95 14.41
C GLY A 308 5.85 14.17 15.22
N THR A 309 5.29 15.35 15.09
CA THR A 309 4.06 15.77 15.79
C THR A 309 2.77 15.22 15.18
N ALA A 310 2.84 14.51 14.08
CA ALA A 310 1.73 13.82 13.46
C ALA A 310 2.17 12.42 13.01
N LEU A 311 1.36 11.39 13.29
CA LEU A 311 1.46 10.13 12.56
C LEU A 311 1.48 10.47 11.05
N PRO A 312 2.39 9.88 10.25
CA PRO A 312 2.26 10.02 8.82
C PRO A 312 0.83 9.60 8.50
N SER A 313 0.02 10.55 8.05
CA SER A 313 -1.17 10.18 7.34
C SER A 313 -0.69 9.17 6.31
N VAL A 314 -1.28 7.98 6.28
CA VAL A 314 -1.09 7.07 5.15
C VAL A 314 -1.16 7.98 3.94
N ALA A 315 -0.01 8.21 3.33
CA ALA A 315 0.10 9.26 2.33
C ALA A 315 -0.56 8.76 1.06
N THR A 316 -1.87 8.84 1.05
CA THR A 316 -2.66 8.90 -0.18
C THR A 316 -2.50 10.28 -0.81
N ASN A 317 -1.31 10.87 -0.71
CA ASN A 317 -0.91 12.04 -1.47
C ASN A 317 -0.36 11.59 -2.83
N ARG A 318 -1.18 10.88 -3.58
CA ARG A 318 -1.27 11.08 -5.03
C ARG A 318 -2.69 11.55 -5.27
N GLU A 319 -2.83 12.84 -5.56
CA GLU A 319 -3.94 13.33 -6.32
C GLU A 319 -4.15 12.37 -7.49
N ILE A 320 -5.10 11.44 -7.32
CA ILE A 320 -5.74 10.86 -8.49
C ILE A 320 -6.66 12.00 -8.97
N GLN A 321 -6.05 13.00 -9.60
CA GLN A 321 -6.80 13.86 -10.52
C GLN A 321 -7.16 12.99 -11.72
N ARG A 322 -8.16 12.15 -11.51
CA ARG A 322 -8.93 11.59 -12.62
C ARG A 322 -10.32 12.17 -12.50
N PRO A 323 -10.68 13.14 -13.34
CA PRO A 323 -12.08 13.46 -13.52
C PRO A 323 -12.74 12.19 -14.04
N SER A 324 -13.60 11.56 -13.23
CA SER A 324 -14.55 10.59 -13.76
C SER A 324 -15.56 11.40 -14.56
N TYR A 325 -15.44 11.33 -15.86
CA TYR A 325 -16.44 11.91 -16.74
C TYR A 325 -17.58 10.90 -16.88
N LEU A 326 -18.71 11.20 -16.28
CA LEU A 326 -19.99 10.63 -16.68
C LEU A 326 -20.59 11.58 -17.72
N ASP A 327 -20.61 11.16 -18.97
CA ASP A 327 -21.22 11.92 -20.05
C ASP A 327 -22.73 11.68 -19.99
N PHE A 328 -23.46 12.66 -19.44
CA PHE A 328 -24.90 12.75 -19.58
C PHE A 328 -25.22 13.88 -20.58
N GLU A 329 -25.62 13.53 -21.80
CA GLU A 329 -26.14 14.45 -22.80
C GLU A 329 -25.30 15.72 -23.05
N GLY A 330 -23.96 15.57 -23.22
CA GLY A 330 -23.09 16.69 -23.57
C GLY A 330 -22.62 17.55 -22.37
N ASN A 331 -23.04 17.24 -21.16
CA ASN A 331 -22.58 17.91 -19.96
C ASN A 331 -21.37 17.15 -19.31
N ARG A 332 -20.29 17.88 -19.03
CA ARG A 332 -19.12 17.33 -18.31
C ARG A 332 -19.42 17.24 -16.84
N THR A 333 -19.51 16.02 -16.29
CA THR A 333 -19.66 15.78 -14.86
C THR A 333 -18.30 15.43 -14.25
N THR A 334 -17.90 16.11 -13.18
CA THR A 334 -16.67 15.81 -12.42
C THR A 334 -17.02 15.45 -11.00
N MET A 335 -16.37 14.43 -10.45
CA MET A 335 -16.46 14.05 -9.04
C MET A 335 -15.08 14.22 -8.39
N ARG A 336 -15.05 14.84 -7.21
CA ARG A 336 -13.82 15.04 -6.44
C ARG A 336 -14.00 14.51 -5.05
N ASP A 337 -13.11 13.61 -4.62
CA ASP A 337 -13.05 13.16 -3.24
C ASP A 337 -12.29 14.19 -2.39
N ILE A 338 -12.93 14.63 -1.29
CA ILE A 338 -12.37 15.62 -0.37
C ILE A 338 -12.25 14.99 1.02
N ARG A 339 -11.03 14.92 1.56
CA ARG A 339 -10.79 14.47 2.91
C ARG A 339 -10.97 15.61 3.89
N ILE A 340 -12.00 15.55 4.73
CA ILE A 340 -12.33 16.59 5.69
C ILE A 340 -11.68 16.31 7.05
N ARG A 341 -11.11 17.36 7.66
CA ARG A 341 -10.63 17.33 9.04
C ARG A 341 -11.66 18.04 9.92
N ARG A 342 -12.20 17.33 10.90
CA ARG A 342 -13.15 17.91 11.88
C ARG A 342 -12.42 18.33 13.14
N PHE A 343 -12.61 19.58 13.55
CA PHE A 343 -12.25 20.09 14.87
C PHE A 343 -13.45 19.86 15.80
N SER A 344 -13.19 19.43 17.03
CA SER A 344 -14.21 19.30 18.07
C SER A 344 -13.64 19.71 19.41
N VAL A 345 -14.44 20.40 20.21
CA VAL A 345 -14.16 20.73 21.60
C VAL A 345 -15.36 20.35 22.45
N VAL A 346 -15.10 19.83 23.66
CA VAL A 346 -16.14 19.41 24.61
C VAL A 346 -16.14 20.36 25.78
N SER A 347 -17.33 20.81 26.19
CA SER A 347 -17.55 21.67 27.35
C SER A 347 -18.39 20.95 28.40
N SER A 348 -18.06 21.15 29.68
CA SER A 348 -18.87 20.72 30.81
C SER A 348 -19.99 21.71 31.18
N ASN A 349 -20.03 22.90 30.52
CA ASN A 349 -21.05 23.89 30.75
C ASN A 349 -22.38 23.47 30.12
N PRO A 350 -23.54 23.91 30.68
CA PRO A 350 -24.87 23.60 30.16
C PRO A 350 -25.03 24.05 28.68
N PHE A 351 -25.80 23.28 27.90
CA PHE A 351 -26.07 23.56 26.49
C PHE A 351 -26.60 24.99 26.25
N ILE A 352 -27.54 25.43 27.06
CA ILE A 352 -28.13 26.78 26.96
C ILE A 352 -27.07 27.87 27.13
N GLU A 353 -26.14 27.68 28.05
CA GLU A 353 -25.07 28.64 28.31
C GLU A 353 -24.08 28.73 27.16
N ILE A 354 -23.70 27.56 26.60
CA ILE A 354 -22.82 27.48 25.41
C ILE A 354 -23.49 28.18 24.22
N VAL A 355 -24.75 27.89 23.95
CA VAL A 355 -25.51 28.55 22.86
C VAL A 355 -25.61 30.05 23.08
N GLN A 356 -25.82 30.50 24.31
CA GLN A 356 -25.90 31.93 24.64
C GLN A 356 -24.58 32.64 24.43
N ARG A 357 -23.47 32.07 24.87
CA ARG A 357 -22.09 32.58 24.63
C ARG A 357 -21.76 32.67 23.14
N LEU A 358 -22.09 31.63 22.39
CA LEU A 358 -21.89 31.59 20.96
C LEU A 358 -22.70 32.66 20.25
N THR A 359 -23.98 32.80 20.60
CA THR A 359 -24.92 33.82 20.10
C THR A 359 -24.42 35.24 20.38
N THR A 360 -23.88 35.50 21.57
CA THR A 360 -23.34 36.83 21.95
C THR A 360 -22.04 37.13 21.17
N SER A 361 -21.24 36.13 20.81
CA SER A 361 -20.00 36.30 20.07
C SER A 361 -20.18 36.53 18.59
N ILE A 362 -21.31 36.09 18.02
CA ILE A 362 -21.62 36.11 16.59
C ILE A 362 -22.73 37.15 16.33
N GLY A 363 -22.60 37.95 15.29
CA GLY A 363 -23.62 38.91 14.88
C GLY A 363 -24.90 38.21 14.41
N GLN A 364 -26.03 38.82 14.69
CA GLN A 364 -27.36 38.31 14.28
C GLN A 364 -28.10 39.41 13.49
N PRO A 365 -27.70 39.70 12.26
CA PRO A 365 -28.35 40.71 11.44
C PRO A 365 -29.76 40.23 10.99
N ASP A 366 -30.64 41.20 10.72
CA ASP A 366 -31.83 40.90 9.92
C ASP A 366 -31.39 40.54 8.49
N MET A 367 -31.51 39.28 8.15
CA MET A 367 -31.04 38.77 6.85
C MET A 367 -31.76 39.37 5.65
N LYS A 368 -33.02 39.82 5.80
CA LYS A 368 -33.74 40.49 4.72
C LYS A 368 -33.18 41.89 4.48
N LEU A 369 -32.92 42.63 5.54
CA LEU A 369 -32.28 43.93 5.46
C LEU A 369 -30.86 43.81 4.93
N PHE A 370 -30.09 42.88 5.47
CA PHE A 370 -28.72 42.62 5.04
C PHE A 370 -28.61 42.32 3.54
N HIS A 371 -29.44 41.43 3.00
CA HIS A 371 -29.47 41.14 1.56
C HIS A 371 -29.86 42.35 0.70
N LYS A 372 -30.74 43.21 1.18
CA LYS A 372 -31.13 44.45 0.52
C LYS A 372 -29.95 45.42 0.44
N GLU A 373 -29.30 45.66 1.58
CA GLU A 373 -28.15 46.56 1.68
C GLU A 373 -26.98 46.09 0.81
N ILE A 374 -26.67 44.78 0.80
CA ILE A 374 -25.65 44.18 -0.09
C ILE A 374 -26.00 44.41 -1.57
N ALA A 375 -27.26 44.28 -1.95
CA ALA A 375 -27.70 44.48 -3.33
C ALA A 375 -27.65 45.98 -3.76
N GLU A 376 -27.81 46.89 -2.81
CA GLU A 376 -27.76 48.34 -3.04
C GLU A 376 -26.34 48.91 -2.98
N ALA A 377 -25.38 48.19 -2.38
CA ALA A 377 -23.98 48.61 -2.30
C ALA A 377 -23.33 48.72 -3.70
N THR A 378 -22.70 49.85 -3.96
CA THR A 378 -22.06 50.17 -5.24
C THR A 378 -20.54 50.15 -5.19
N THR A 379 -19.98 50.21 -3.99
CA THR A 379 -18.53 50.24 -3.76
C THR A 379 -18.08 49.14 -2.81
N VAL A 380 -16.78 48.80 -2.86
CA VAL A 380 -16.18 47.81 -1.94
C VAL A 380 -16.23 48.31 -0.50
N ALA A 381 -16.04 49.60 -0.29
CA ALA A 381 -16.08 50.20 1.06
C ALA A 381 -17.47 50.09 1.69
N GLU A 382 -18.54 50.38 0.93
CA GLU A 382 -19.93 50.19 1.40
C GLU A 382 -20.21 48.74 1.75
N LEU A 383 -19.72 47.76 0.93
CA LEU A 383 -19.86 46.35 1.21
C LEU A 383 -19.14 45.96 2.51
N GLU A 384 -17.93 46.47 2.74
CA GLU A 384 -17.14 46.20 3.95
C GLU A 384 -17.82 46.76 5.19
N ASP A 385 -18.39 47.97 5.13
CA ASP A 385 -19.12 48.59 6.23
C ASP A 385 -20.40 47.82 6.58
N ILE A 386 -21.19 47.38 5.59
CA ILE A 386 -22.39 46.58 5.79
C ILE A 386 -22.05 45.26 6.49
N VAL A 387 -21.00 44.56 6.03
CA VAL A 387 -20.56 43.29 6.61
C VAL A 387 -20.00 43.51 8.02
N HIS A 388 -19.24 44.57 8.25
CA HIS A 388 -18.69 44.88 9.55
C HIS A 388 -19.81 45.13 10.60
N ASN A 389 -20.84 45.89 10.22
CA ASN A 389 -21.98 46.18 11.07
C ASN A 389 -22.86 44.94 11.34
N ALA A 390 -22.87 43.97 10.43
CA ALA A 390 -23.60 42.71 10.57
C ALA A 390 -22.89 41.67 11.44
N CYS A 391 -21.54 41.76 11.56
CA CYS A 391 -20.74 40.83 12.34
C CYS A 391 -20.73 41.15 13.83
N GLY A 392 -20.67 40.11 14.67
CA GLY A 392 -20.44 40.25 16.11
C GLY A 392 -18.95 40.44 16.49
N PRO A 393 -18.65 40.42 17.80
CA PRO A 393 -17.27 40.60 18.30
C PRO A 393 -16.23 39.60 17.71
N SER A 394 -16.67 38.42 17.31
CA SER A 394 -15.81 37.42 16.66
C SER A 394 -15.51 37.72 15.19
N ASN A 395 -16.06 38.80 14.64
CA ASN A 395 -16.03 39.13 13.20
C ASN A 395 -16.75 38.10 12.31
N PHE A 396 -17.74 37.41 12.87
CA PHE A 396 -18.63 36.51 12.15
C PHE A 396 -20.12 36.90 12.36
N MET A 397 -20.97 36.50 11.42
CA MET A 397 -22.41 36.65 11.50
C MET A 397 -23.10 35.29 11.31
N GLU A 398 -24.26 35.13 11.87
CA GLU A 398 -25.15 33.99 11.68
C GLU A 398 -26.01 34.21 10.44
N PHE A 399 -25.98 33.27 9.51
CA PHE A 399 -26.83 33.27 8.30
C PHE A 399 -28.13 32.53 8.54
N ILE A 400 -28.05 31.39 9.24
CA ILE A 400 -29.21 30.54 9.51
C ILE A 400 -28.95 29.63 10.71
N ARG A 401 -30.03 29.33 11.46
CA ARG A 401 -30.03 28.45 12.60
C ARG A 401 -31.07 27.34 12.41
N PHE A 402 -30.68 26.10 12.75
CA PHE A 402 -31.57 24.94 12.75
C PHE A 402 -31.55 24.27 14.13
N ASP A 403 -32.69 24.23 14.83
CA ASP A 403 -32.89 23.36 15.99
C ASP A 403 -33.25 21.96 15.50
N LEU A 404 -32.20 21.12 15.33
CA LEU A 404 -32.36 19.73 14.88
C LEU A 404 -32.86 18.83 16.05
N GLY A 405 -32.63 19.25 17.29
CA GLY A 405 -33.14 18.56 18.49
C GLY A 405 -34.64 18.54 18.50
N GLU A 406 -35.32 19.59 18.05
CA GLU A 406 -36.80 19.65 17.95
C GLU A 406 -37.33 18.56 17.00
N VAL A 407 -36.65 18.30 15.90
CA VAL A 407 -37.05 17.28 14.93
C VAL A 407 -36.86 15.87 15.52
N VAL A 408 -35.73 15.62 16.20
CA VAL A 408 -35.43 14.33 16.82
C VAL A 408 -36.40 14.01 17.96
N ARG A 409 -36.78 15.01 18.77
CA ARG A 409 -37.74 14.86 19.88
C ARG A 409 -39.18 14.50 19.45
N LYS A 410 -39.57 14.72 18.19
CA LYS A 410 -40.92 14.44 17.67
C LYS A 410 -41.19 12.96 17.35
N GLY A 411 -40.55 12.02 17.96
CA GLY A 411 -40.79 10.59 17.70
C GLY A 411 -40.49 9.65 18.86
N GLN A 412 -39.99 10.16 19.97
CA GLN A 412 -39.56 9.33 21.10
C GLN A 412 -39.96 9.91 22.43
N SER A 413 -40.09 9.05 23.46
CA SER A 413 -40.63 9.41 24.79
C SER A 413 -39.55 9.64 25.86
N LEU A 414 -38.30 9.93 25.50
CA LEU A 414 -37.19 10.16 26.44
C LEU A 414 -36.61 11.57 26.29
N SER A 415 -35.99 12.09 27.35
CA SER A 415 -35.23 13.34 27.35
C SER A 415 -34.04 13.23 26.43
N GLU A 416 -34.16 13.73 25.21
CA GLU A 416 -33.15 13.57 24.17
C GLU A 416 -32.24 14.79 24.07
N PRO A 417 -31.00 14.59 23.53
CA PRO A 417 -29.99 15.63 23.50
C PRO A 417 -30.43 16.84 22.66
N ASN A 418 -30.04 18.02 23.11
CA ASN A 418 -30.17 19.22 22.31
C ASN A 418 -29.18 19.21 21.17
N ILE A 419 -29.65 19.54 19.96
CA ILE A 419 -28.81 19.58 18.74
C ILE A 419 -29.12 20.88 18.00
N LEU A 420 -28.11 21.72 17.86
CA LEU A 420 -28.19 23.01 17.14
C LEU A 420 -27.15 23.06 16.01
N ARG A 421 -27.59 23.36 14.81
CA ARG A 421 -26.73 23.63 13.67
C ARG A 421 -26.80 25.10 13.31
N LEU A 422 -25.63 25.76 13.27
CA LEU A 422 -25.46 27.15 12.88
C LEU A 422 -24.67 27.24 11.58
N VAL A 423 -25.13 28.07 10.65
CA VAL A 423 -24.38 28.46 9.47
C VAL A 423 -23.80 29.84 9.70
N VAL A 424 -22.51 29.96 9.80
CA VAL A 424 -21.78 31.13 10.29
C VAL A 424 -20.67 31.53 9.33
N GLY A 425 -20.45 32.82 9.15
CA GLY A 425 -19.37 33.25 8.27
C GLY A 425 -19.18 34.74 8.22
N ASN A 426 -18.27 35.15 7.33
CA ASN A 426 -18.04 36.53 6.96
C ASN A 426 -17.92 36.63 5.43
N PRO A 427 -18.79 37.36 4.75
CA PRO A 427 -18.82 37.47 3.29
C PRO A 427 -17.51 37.98 2.67
N ILE A 428 -16.77 38.84 3.38
CA ILE A 428 -15.48 39.33 2.89
C ILE A 428 -14.43 38.22 2.88
N ILE A 429 -14.37 37.39 3.94
CA ILE A 429 -13.47 36.23 3.98
C ILE A 429 -13.82 35.25 2.89
N MET A 430 -15.10 34.97 2.65
CA MET A 430 -15.59 34.12 1.56
C MET A 430 -15.12 34.67 0.21
N LYS A 431 -15.31 35.98 -0.07
CA LYS A 431 -14.88 36.65 -1.29
C LYS A 431 -13.40 36.44 -1.57
N GLU A 432 -12.54 36.52 -0.52
CA GLU A 432 -11.09 36.36 -0.66
C GLU A 432 -10.68 34.91 -1.04
N MET A 433 -11.45 33.92 -0.71
CA MET A 433 -11.23 32.54 -1.17
C MET A 433 -11.81 32.28 -2.57
N THR A 434 -13.06 32.71 -2.79
CA THR A 434 -13.83 32.41 -4.03
C THR A 434 -13.23 33.08 -5.27
N LYS A 435 -12.54 34.20 -5.13
CA LYS A 435 -11.84 34.85 -6.26
C LYS A 435 -10.74 33.95 -6.86
N PHE A 436 -10.19 33.00 -6.09
CA PHE A 436 -9.17 32.05 -6.54
C PHE A 436 -9.73 30.65 -6.77
N VAL A 437 -10.70 30.24 -5.96
CA VAL A 437 -11.34 28.93 -5.98
C VAL A 437 -12.87 29.15 -5.91
N PRO A 438 -13.57 29.23 -7.03
CA PRO A 438 -15.02 29.46 -7.04
C PRO A 438 -15.81 28.45 -6.20
N ASP A 439 -15.38 27.19 -6.16
CA ASP A 439 -15.99 26.12 -5.35
C ASP A 439 -15.96 26.40 -3.84
N ALA A 440 -15.11 27.33 -3.36
CA ALA A 440 -15.09 27.76 -1.97
C ALA A 440 -16.45 28.31 -1.52
N ALA A 441 -17.26 28.85 -2.43
CA ALA A 441 -18.61 29.29 -2.18
C ALA A 441 -19.57 28.15 -1.76
N SER A 442 -19.24 26.90 -2.06
CA SER A 442 -20.01 25.73 -1.63
C SER A 442 -19.71 25.35 -0.16
N TYR A 443 -18.60 25.83 0.40
CA TYR A 443 -18.13 25.49 1.75
C TYR A 443 -18.26 26.66 2.74
N ALA A 444 -18.32 27.89 2.25
CA ALA A 444 -18.52 29.10 3.03
C ALA A 444 -19.88 29.76 2.67
N PRO A 445 -20.69 30.14 3.67
CA PRO A 445 -20.42 30.15 5.11
C PRO A 445 -20.30 28.77 5.74
N VAL A 446 -19.52 28.67 6.82
CA VAL A 446 -19.20 27.40 7.49
C VAL A 446 -20.31 26.91 8.38
N THR A 447 -20.30 25.63 8.74
CA THR A 447 -21.23 25.01 9.66
C THR A 447 -20.59 24.75 11.01
N ILE A 448 -21.22 25.20 12.10
CA ILE A 448 -20.93 24.84 13.48
C ILE A 448 -22.08 23.95 13.96
N LEU A 449 -21.75 22.76 14.49
CA LEU A 449 -22.69 21.90 15.18
C LEU A 449 -22.42 21.97 16.67
N VAL A 450 -23.50 22.21 17.46
CA VAL A 450 -23.48 22.14 18.91
C VAL A 450 -24.45 21.04 19.32
N ASP A 451 -23.96 20.01 20.00
CA ASP A 451 -24.77 18.88 20.42
C ASP A 451 -24.41 18.41 21.83
N GLU A 452 -25.44 18.02 22.57
CA GLU A 452 -25.36 17.55 23.96
C GLU A 452 -25.23 16.03 23.97
N ARG A 453 -24.19 15.53 24.66
CA ARG A 453 -23.92 14.10 24.83
C ARG A 453 -23.69 13.74 26.28
N ALA A 454 -23.56 12.44 26.58
CA ALA A 454 -23.36 11.96 27.95
C ALA A 454 -22.08 12.49 28.62
N ASP A 455 -21.09 12.89 27.86
CA ASP A 455 -19.78 13.40 28.29
C ASP A 455 -19.68 14.94 28.25
N GLY A 456 -20.72 15.64 27.83
CA GLY A 456 -20.80 17.10 27.80
C GLY A 456 -21.35 17.66 26.51
N VAL A 457 -21.21 18.97 26.32
CA VAL A 457 -21.67 19.69 25.13
C VAL A 457 -20.53 19.78 24.13
N HIS A 458 -20.72 19.20 22.96
CA HIS A 458 -19.76 19.17 21.85
C HIS A 458 -20.01 20.35 20.91
N LEU A 459 -18.93 21.05 20.55
CA LEU A 459 -18.92 22.04 19.48
C LEU A 459 -17.99 21.53 18.40
N SER A 460 -18.48 21.37 17.18
CA SER A 460 -17.69 20.83 16.08
C SER A 460 -17.79 21.67 14.80
N TYR A 461 -16.71 21.63 14.03
CA TYR A 461 -16.51 22.41 12.81
C TYR A 461 -15.63 21.65 11.82
N ASP A 462 -15.99 21.63 10.55
CA ASP A 462 -15.21 21.03 9.49
C ASP A 462 -14.23 22.03 8.89
N SER A 463 -12.92 21.75 8.96
CA SER A 463 -11.83 22.65 8.59
C SER A 463 -11.92 23.11 7.14
N MET A 464 -12.02 24.42 6.92
CA MET A 464 -12.02 25.04 5.59
C MET A 464 -10.72 24.77 4.84
N ALA A 465 -9.58 24.80 5.52
CA ALA A 465 -8.32 24.48 4.90
C ALA A 465 -8.28 23.06 4.33
N SER A 466 -8.96 22.09 4.98
CA SER A 466 -9.06 20.73 4.46
C SER A 466 -9.96 20.62 3.22
N LEU A 467 -10.96 21.50 3.10
CA LEU A 467 -11.85 21.58 1.95
C LEU A 467 -11.19 22.28 0.74
N ILE A 468 -10.32 23.27 1.01
CA ILE A 468 -9.65 24.09 -0.02
C ILE A 468 -8.32 23.47 -0.48
N ALA A 469 -7.62 22.70 0.39
CA ALA A 469 -6.33 22.09 0.04
C ALA A 469 -6.33 21.30 -1.29
N PRO A 470 -7.35 20.49 -1.62
CA PRO A 470 -7.41 19.73 -2.87
C PRO A 470 -7.45 20.55 -4.16
N TYR A 471 -7.66 21.85 -4.05
CA TYR A 471 -7.66 22.75 -5.22
C TYR A 471 -6.27 23.27 -5.59
N GLY A 472 -5.24 22.99 -4.75
CA GLY A 472 -3.85 23.34 -5.04
C GLY A 472 -3.55 24.84 -5.10
N ASN A 473 -4.50 25.72 -4.68
CA ASN A 473 -4.36 27.16 -4.73
C ASN A 473 -3.84 27.71 -3.41
N GLN A 474 -2.59 28.12 -3.36
CA GLN A 474 -1.93 28.59 -2.13
C GLN A 474 -2.56 29.89 -1.55
N PRO A 475 -2.86 30.93 -2.33
CA PRO A 475 -3.57 32.12 -1.81
C PRO A 475 -4.89 31.80 -1.12
N ALA A 476 -5.76 30.99 -1.73
CA ALA A 476 -7.02 30.58 -1.12
C ALA A 476 -6.79 29.74 0.16
N LEU A 477 -5.79 28.85 0.15
CA LEU A 477 -5.44 28.02 1.30
C LEU A 477 -4.96 28.84 2.51
N VAL A 478 -4.23 29.93 2.28
CA VAL A 478 -3.81 30.85 3.36
C VAL A 478 -5.03 31.47 4.04
N VAL A 479 -6.01 31.97 3.25
CA VAL A 479 -7.25 32.54 3.80
C VAL A 479 -8.06 31.49 4.56
N ALA A 480 -8.14 30.25 4.02
CA ALA A 480 -8.85 29.15 4.66
C ALA A 480 -8.23 28.75 6.02
N LYS A 481 -6.89 28.76 6.13
CA LYS A 481 -6.18 28.51 7.40
C LYS A 481 -6.40 29.61 8.43
N ASP A 482 -6.44 30.87 8.01
CA ASP A 482 -6.75 32.00 8.91
C ASP A 482 -8.20 31.88 9.41
N LEU A 483 -9.14 31.54 8.56
CA LEU A 483 -10.54 31.25 8.93
C LEU A 483 -10.62 30.10 9.95
N ASP A 484 -9.91 28.97 9.71
CA ASP A 484 -9.84 27.84 10.65
C ASP A 484 -9.36 28.30 12.03
N THR A 485 -8.30 29.10 12.08
CA THR A 485 -7.75 29.62 13.35
C THR A 485 -8.77 30.46 14.10
N LYS A 486 -9.51 31.31 13.41
CA LYS A 486 -10.54 32.19 14.01
C LYS A 486 -11.73 31.38 14.53
N ILE A 487 -12.24 30.43 13.76
CA ILE A 487 -13.36 29.58 14.18
C ILE A 487 -12.95 28.67 15.34
N GLN A 488 -11.80 28.02 15.28
CA GLN A 488 -11.31 27.17 16.37
C GLN A 488 -11.09 27.96 17.66
N GLY A 489 -10.56 29.16 17.56
CA GLY A 489 -10.42 30.10 18.69
C GLY A 489 -11.76 30.48 19.30
N LEU A 490 -12.75 30.84 18.47
CA LEU A 490 -14.12 31.11 18.91
C LEU A 490 -14.73 29.92 19.68
N LEU A 491 -14.65 28.70 19.10
CA LEU A 491 -15.23 27.51 19.74
C LEU A 491 -14.53 27.17 21.06
N ALA A 492 -13.21 27.31 21.13
CA ALA A 492 -12.45 27.08 22.36
C ALA A 492 -12.82 28.07 23.47
N THR A 493 -12.92 29.36 23.14
CA THR A 493 -13.33 30.42 24.07
C THR A 493 -14.77 30.19 24.59
N VAL A 494 -15.70 29.89 23.70
CA VAL A 494 -17.11 29.58 24.07
C VAL A 494 -17.18 28.37 24.99
N ALA A 495 -16.42 27.32 24.70
CA ALA A 495 -16.42 26.09 25.50
C ALA A 495 -15.81 26.29 26.89
N SER A 496 -14.73 27.08 27.03
CA SER A 496 -14.05 27.32 28.32
C SER A 496 -14.82 28.32 29.22
N GLY A 497 -15.52 29.26 28.64
CA GLY A 497 -16.21 30.31 29.39
C GLY A 497 -15.30 31.42 29.91
N SER A 498 -14.09 31.51 29.39
CA SER A 498 -13.07 32.53 29.71
C SER A 498 -13.10 33.67 28.70
#